data_d7770fb4250a7dc17e4e3bb8c2fd535f
#
_entry.id   d7770fb4250a7dc17e4e3bb8c2fd535f
#
_cell.length_a   1.000
_cell.length_b   1.000
_cell.length_c   1.000
_cell.angle_alpha   90.00
_cell.angle_beta   90.00
_cell.angle_gamma   90.00
#
_symmetry.space_group_name_H-M   'P 1'
#
loop_
_entity.id
_entity.type
_entity.pdbx_description
1 polymer ?
#
loop_
_entity_poly.entity_id
_entity_poly.type
_entity_poly.pdbx_seq_one_letter_code
_entity_poly.pdbx_strand_id
1 'polypeptide(L)'
;ETILPVVHTLSGLPGTRLSEIKRVYSKAEALMQTTRFLDDHSDWQRISVVNTAIAAKKVLEDQDKAQAAVCSAYAAKIHGLEVLVDEINDEADNSTRFIVVTNQKIFLKDASKISIEFELPHESGSLYNILSHFIYNDLNMTKIESRPVEGKQWEYRFFVDFDGNLEDVAVKNAIRGCLLYTSPSPRDTER
;
A
#
# COMPACT_ATOMS: atom_id res chain seq x y z
N GLU A 1 -3.36 -9.04 -5.52
CA GLU A 1 -3.45 -7.79 -4.74
C GLU A 1 -4.88 -7.34 -4.52
N THR A 2 -5.09 -6.49 -3.53
CA THR A 2 -6.37 -5.79 -3.33
C THR A 2 -6.08 -4.35 -2.91
N ILE A 3 -6.93 -3.43 -3.35
CA ILE A 3 -6.83 -2.00 -3.03
C ILE A 3 -8.06 -1.64 -2.22
N LEU A 4 -7.85 -1.05 -1.04
CA LEU A 4 -8.92 -0.62 -0.15
C LEU A 4 -8.83 0.90 0.05
N PRO A 5 -9.95 1.63 -0.08
CA PRO A 5 -9.99 3.04 0.28
C PRO A 5 -9.73 3.21 1.77
N VAL A 6 -8.99 4.24 2.13
CA VAL A 6 -8.74 4.63 3.52
C VAL A 6 -9.65 5.79 3.86
N VAL A 7 -10.72 5.51 4.59
CA VAL A 7 -11.67 6.50 5.08
C VAL A 7 -11.52 6.63 6.60
N HIS A 8 -11.25 7.84 7.05
CA HIS A 8 -11.15 8.16 8.46
C HIS A 8 -12.43 8.82 8.97
N THR A 9 -12.85 8.41 10.15
CA THR A 9 -13.98 8.98 10.88
C THR A 9 -13.51 9.50 12.22
N LEU A 10 -14.16 10.51 12.75
CA LEU A 10 -14.08 10.85 14.16
C LEU A 10 -15.12 10.03 14.93
N SER A 11 -14.68 9.23 15.88
CA SER A 11 -15.55 8.32 16.63
C SER A 11 -15.34 8.47 18.14
N GLY A 12 -16.42 8.41 18.89
CA GLY A 12 -16.42 8.56 20.34
C GLY A 12 -17.37 7.60 21.04
N LEU A 13 -17.48 7.69 22.34
CA LEU A 13 -18.49 6.94 23.08
C LEU A 13 -19.91 7.33 22.62
N PRO A 14 -20.87 6.41 22.68
CA PRO A 14 -22.25 6.74 22.31
C PRO A 14 -22.81 7.96 23.05
N GLY A 15 -23.43 8.85 22.29
CA GLY A 15 -23.99 10.10 22.81
C GLY A 15 -22.96 11.16 23.21
N THR A 16 -21.71 11.06 22.73
CA THR A 16 -20.70 12.13 22.85
C THR A 16 -21.03 13.27 21.87
N ARG A 17 -20.92 14.51 22.32
CA ARG A 17 -21.06 15.72 21.46
C ARG A 17 -19.68 16.26 21.09
N LEU A 18 -19.53 16.82 19.91
CA LEU A 18 -18.27 17.43 19.46
C LEU A 18 -17.74 18.49 20.45
N SER A 19 -18.62 19.24 21.06
CA SER A 19 -18.28 20.28 22.06
C SER A 19 -17.70 19.74 23.37
N GLU A 20 -17.81 18.43 23.63
CA GLU A 20 -17.28 17.79 24.84
C GLU A 20 -15.84 17.30 24.61
N ILE A 21 -15.43 17.13 23.33
CA ILE A 21 -14.13 16.56 22.97
C ILE A 21 -13.01 17.55 23.30
N LYS A 22 -11.97 17.03 23.93
CA LYS A 22 -10.72 17.74 24.26
C LYS A 22 -9.48 17.01 23.78
N ARG A 23 -9.58 15.70 23.53
CA ARG A 23 -8.45 14.85 23.14
C ARG A 23 -8.84 13.93 21.99
N VAL A 24 -8.00 13.87 20.99
CA VAL A 24 -8.19 13.00 19.81
C VAL A 24 -6.98 12.10 19.66
N TYR A 25 -7.24 10.80 19.62
CA TYR A 25 -6.23 9.75 19.49
C TYR A 25 -6.23 9.17 18.09
N SER A 26 -5.06 8.98 17.50
CA SER A 26 -4.88 8.16 16.29
C SER A 26 -3.41 7.86 16.05
N LYS A 27 -3.10 7.11 14.99
CA LYS A 27 -1.74 6.99 14.45
C LYS A 27 -1.30 8.34 13.86
N ALA A 28 -0.02 8.65 13.96
CA ALA A 28 0.52 9.94 13.48
C ALA A 28 0.13 10.23 12.02
N GLU A 29 0.23 9.23 11.13
CA GLU A 29 -0.12 9.39 9.71
C GLU A 29 -1.61 9.70 9.51
N ALA A 30 -2.51 9.08 10.30
CA ALA A 30 -3.93 9.35 10.20
C ALA A 30 -4.28 10.76 10.71
N LEU A 31 -3.59 11.25 11.75
CA LEU A 31 -3.72 12.64 12.21
C LEU A 31 -3.26 13.64 11.13
N MET A 32 -2.17 13.31 10.40
CA MET A 32 -1.71 14.14 9.28
C MET A 32 -2.65 14.10 8.07
N GLN A 33 -3.37 13.01 7.86
CA GLN A 33 -4.33 12.83 6.76
C GLN A 33 -5.71 13.46 7.07
N THR A 34 -5.89 14.01 8.24
CA THR A 34 -7.15 14.65 8.71
C THR A 34 -6.89 16.04 9.28
N THR A 35 -5.82 16.68 8.82
CA THR A 35 -5.33 17.95 9.38
C THR A 35 -6.34 19.06 9.19
N ARG A 36 -6.97 19.20 8.02
CA ARG A 36 -7.98 20.25 7.74
C ARG A 36 -9.11 20.21 8.76
N PHE A 37 -9.70 19.03 8.94
CA PHE A 37 -10.77 18.83 9.92
C PHE A 37 -10.31 19.12 11.36
N LEU A 38 -9.12 18.65 11.73
CA LEU A 38 -8.59 18.84 13.08
C LEU A 38 -8.16 20.30 13.35
N ASP A 39 -7.78 21.08 12.34
CA ASP A 39 -7.40 22.48 12.48
C ASP A 39 -8.62 23.36 12.77
N ASP A 40 -9.81 22.99 12.29
CA ASP A 40 -11.08 23.64 12.67
C ASP A 40 -11.44 23.43 14.15
N HIS A 41 -10.75 22.48 14.80
CA HIS A 41 -10.88 22.15 16.22
C HIS A 41 -9.53 22.29 16.94
N SER A 42 -8.90 23.43 16.83
CA SER A 42 -7.55 23.71 17.33
C SER A 42 -7.39 23.60 18.87
N ASP A 43 -8.49 23.62 19.59
CA ASP A 43 -8.56 23.41 21.04
C ASP A 43 -8.44 21.93 21.45
N TRP A 44 -8.52 20.99 20.50
CA TRP A 44 -8.36 19.58 20.79
C TRP A 44 -6.88 19.17 20.83
N GLN A 45 -6.50 18.45 21.87
CA GLN A 45 -5.18 17.85 21.97
C GLN A 45 -5.08 16.62 21.08
N ARG A 46 -4.18 16.61 20.09
CA ARG A 46 -3.89 15.47 19.20
C ARG A 46 -2.84 14.59 19.84
N ILE A 47 -3.16 13.32 20.03
CA ILE A 47 -2.29 12.37 20.72
C ILE A 47 -2.03 11.18 19.79
N SER A 48 -0.75 10.97 19.46
CA SER A 48 -0.34 9.84 18.63
C SER A 48 -0.28 8.54 19.45
N VAL A 49 -0.83 7.47 18.86
CA VAL A 49 -0.77 6.10 19.35
C VAL A 49 -0.29 5.15 18.26
N VAL A 50 -0.06 3.89 18.61
CA VAL A 50 0.57 2.91 17.69
C VAL A 50 -0.21 2.69 16.40
N ASN A 51 -1.55 2.61 16.48
CA ASN A 51 -2.43 2.48 15.32
C ASN A 51 -3.85 2.98 15.60
N THR A 52 -4.64 3.12 14.55
CA THR A 52 -6.02 3.66 14.62
C THR A 52 -6.99 2.77 15.40
N ALA A 53 -6.81 1.44 15.36
CA ALA A 53 -7.65 0.51 16.12
C ALA A 53 -7.36 0.59 17.63
N ILE A 54 -6.09 0.75 18.01
CA ILE A 54 -5.71 1.00 19.43
C ILE A 54 -6.29 2.34 19.91
N ALA A 55 -6.36 3.35 19.05
CA ALA A 55 -7.03 4.61 19.39
C ALA A 55 -8.50 4.39 19.76
N ALA A 56 -9.24 3.66 18.92
CA ALA A 56 -10.63 3.32 19.20
C ALA A 56 -10.79 2.50 20.48
N LYS A 57 -9.94 1.48 20.68
CA LYS A 57 -9.94 0.66 21.89
C LYS A 57 -9.69 1.49 23.14
N LYS A 58 -8.72 2.42 23.09
CA LYS A 58 -8.40 3.33 24.21
C LYS A 58 -9.59 4.19 24.62
N VAL A 59 -10.28 4.81 23.66
CA VAL A 59 -11.47 5.64 23.95
C VAL A 59 -12.56 4.80 24.63
N LEU A 60 -12.75 3.54 24.18
CA LEU A 60 -13.66 2.62 24.86
C LEU A 60 -13.23 2.31 26.28
N GLU A 61 -11.96 1.96 26.51
CA GLU A 61 -11.44 1.57 27.83
C GLU A 61 -11.46 2.72 28.85
N ASP A 62 -11.13 3.93 28.39
CA ASP A 62 -11.09 5.12 29.26
C ASP A 62 -12.50 5.61 29.68
N GLN A 63 -13.55 5.26 28.95
CA GLN A 63 -14.96 5.64 29.22
C GLN A 63 -15.16 7.16 29.44
N ASP A 64 -14.36 8.00 28.78
CA ASP A 64 -14.37 9.45 28.94
C ASP A 64 -14.88 10.10 27.65
N LYS A 65 -16.05 10.79 27.72
CA LYS A 65 -16.64 11.50 26.60
C LYS A 65 -15.84 12.71 26.11
N ALA A 66 -14.82 13.16 26.86
CA ALA A 66 -13.89 14.15 26.39
C ALA A 66 -12.83 13.61 25.41
N GLN A 67 -12.94 12.34 25.05
CA GLN A 67 -12.01 11.65 24.15
C GLN A 67 -12.71 11.17 22.88
N ALA A 68 -11.99 11.24 21.76
CA ALA A 68 -12.40 10.67 20.49
C ALA A 68 -11.21 9.98 19.79
N ALA A 69 -11.51 9.13 18.84
CA ALA A 69 -10.52 8.47 18.01
C ALA A 69 -10.73 8.83 16.53
N VAL A 70 -9.65 9.09 15.81
CA VAL A 70 -9.66 9.05 14.35
C VAL A 70 -9.34 7.61 13.93
N CYS A 71 -10.33 6.93 13.37
CA CYS A 71 -10.24 5.53 12.96
C CYS A 71 -11.19 5.25 11.80
N SER A 72 -11.23 4.01 11.30
CA SER A 72 -12.26 3.62 10.33
C SER A 72 -13.61 3.40 11.00
N ALA A 73 -14.72 3.61 10.28
CA ALA A 73 -16.07 3.29 10.77
C ALA A 73 -16.19 1.82 11.20
N TYR A 74 -15.45 0.92 10.55
CA TYR A 74 -15.39 -0.49 10.92
C TYR A 74 -14.76 -0.71 12.31
N ALA A 75 -13.63 -0.04 12.58
CA ALA A 75 -12.99 -0.11 13.89
C ALA A 75 -13.89 0.49 14.99
N ALA A 76 -14.54 1.62 14.71
CA ALA A 76 -15.51 2.21 15.61
C ALA A 76 -16.64 1.21 15.96
N LYS A 77 -17.21 0.56 14.95
CA LYS A 77 -18.27 -0.45 15.13
C LYS A 77 -17.81 -1.64 15.99
N ILE A 78 -16.61 -2.17 15.75
CA ILE A 78 -16.07 -3.30 16.55
C ILE A 78 -15.93 -2.93 18.02
N HIS A 79 -15.49 -1.69 18.28
CA HIS A 79 -15.28 -1.22 19.65
C HIS A 79 -16.52 -0.55 20.26
N GLY A 80 -17.69 -0.63 19.61
CA GLY A 80 -18.93 -0.05 20.13
C GLY A 80 -18.90 1.48 20.25
N LEU A 81 -18.06 2.15 19.47
CA LEU A 81 -18.05 3.61 19.36
C LEU A 81 -19.07 4.08 18.34
N GLU A 82 -19.56 5.29 18.54
CA GLU A 82 -20.41 6.03 17.60
C GLU A 82 -19.54 6.86 16.67
N VAL A 83 -19.83 6.83 15.37
CA VAL A 83 -19.22 7.74 14.39
C VAL A 83 -19.87 9.11 14.58
N LEU A 84 -19.08 10.08 15.02
CA LEU A 84 -19.50 11.45 15.27
C LEU A 84 -19.44 12.33 14.02
N VAL A 85 -18.37 12.12 13.20
CA VAL A 85 -18.20 12.75 11.89
C VAL A 85 -17.57 11.72 10.95
N ASP A 86 -18.14 11.57 9.77
CA ASP A 86 -17.65 10.67 8.74
C ASP A 86 -16.77 11.41 7.72
N GLU A 87 -15.94 10.65 6.98
CA GLU A 87 -15.15 11.14 5.84
C GLU A 87 -14.32 12.41 6.14
N ILE A 88 -13.57 12.41 7.24
CA ILE A 88 -12.73 13.53 7.66
C ILE A 88 -11.35 13.58 6.99
N ASN A 89 -11.12 12.81 5.94
CA ASN A 89 -9.86 12.80 5.19
C ASN A 89 -9.61 14.13 4.48
N ASP A 90 -8.35 14.56 4.44
CA ASP A 90 -7.92 15.70 3.64
C ASP A 90 -7.99 15.43 2.13
N GLU A 91 -7.70 14.18 1.73
CA GLU A 91 -7.73 13.71 0.34
C GLU A 91 -8.72 12.53 0.19
N ALA A 92 -9.61 12.64 -0.79
CA ALA A 92 -10.69 11.66 -0.99
C ALA A 92 -10.23 10.35 -1.66
N ASP A 93 -9.09 10.37 -2.36
CA ASP A 93 -8.55 9.24 -3.12
C ASP A 93 -7.50 8.41 -2.37
N ASN A 94 -7.35 8.62 -1.06
CA ASN A 94 -6.42 7.87 -0.24
C ASN A 94 -6.78 6.38 -0.23
N SER A 95 -5.81 5.54 -0.58
CA SER A 95 -6.01 4.10 -0.64
C SER A 95 -4.76 3.33 -0.23
N THR A 96 -4.97 2.13 0.28
CA THR A 96 -3.89 1.19 0.61
C THR A 96 -3.96 -0.03 -0.29
N ARG A 97 -2.85 -0.32 -0.95
CA ARG A 97 -2.65 -1.53 -1.76
C ARG A 97 -2.07 -2.63 -0.89
N PHE A 98 -2.77 -3.73 -0.78
CA PHE A 98 -2.33 -4.94 -0.09
C PHE A 98 -1.86 -5.99 -1.09
N ILE A 99 -0.73 -6.63 -0.80
CA ILE A 99 -0.17 -7.72 -1.60
C ILE A 99 -0.29 -9.01 -0.79
N VAL A 100 -0.92 -10.03 -1.38
CA VAL A 100 -0.98 -11.37 -0.80
C VAL A 100 0.31 -12.10 -1.13
N VAL A 101 1.05 -12.52 -0.11
CA VAL A 101 2.32 -13.24 -0.24
C VAL A 101 2.12 -14.69 0.17
N THR A 102 2.70 -15.63 -0.60
CA THR A 102 2.66 -17.06 -0.31
C THR A 102 4.02 -17.69 -0.60
N ASN A 103 4.35 -18.79 0.08
CA ASN A 103 5.51 -19.62 -0.20
C ASN A 103 5.21 -20.75 -1.21
N GLN A 104 3.98 -20.85 -1.70
CA GLN A 104 3.58 -21.82 -2.71
C GLN A 104 3.60 -21.17 -4.09
N LYS A 105 4.07 -21.88 -5.10
CA LYS A 105 4.06 -21.44 -6.51
C LYS A 105 2.64 -21.60 -7.10
N ILE A 106 1.70 -20.82 -6.58
CA ILE A 106 0.30 -20.78 -7.04
C ILE A 106 -0.04 -19.40 -7.57
N PHE A 107 -0.81 -19.36 -8.63
CA PHE A 107 -1.36 -18.12 -9.20
C PHE A 107 -2.76 -18.37 -9.74
N LEU A 108 -3.55 -17.31 -9.84
CA LEU A 108 -4.86 -17.40 -10.46
C LEU A 108 -4.70 -17.53 -11.97
N LYS A 109 -5.47 -18.43 -12.58
CA LYS A 109 -5.43 -18.66 -14.03
C LYS A 109 -5.82 -17.41 -14.83
N ASP A 110 -6.65 -16.56 -14.25
CA ASP A 110 -7.14 -15.29 -14.80
C ASP A 110 -6.37 -14.08 -14.25
N ALA A 111 -5.17 -14.27 -13.70
CA ALA A 111 -4.32 -13.18 -13.25
C ALA A 111 -4.03 -12.22 -14.41
N SER A 112 -4.21 -10.92 -14.18
CA SER A 112 -4.06 -9.86 -15.19
C SER A 112 -2.85 -8.98 -14.96
N LYS A 113 -2.02 -9.27 -13.95
CA LYS A 113 -0.80 -8.53 -13.63
C LYS A 113 0.33 -9.48 -13.29
N ILE A 114 1.51 -9.14 -13.77
CA ILE A 114 2.73 -9.89 -13.56
C ILE A 114 3.78 -8.95 -12.94
N SER A 115 4.48 -9.45 -11.94
CA SER A 115 5.66 -8.80 -11.36
C SER A 115 6.88 -9.67 -11.62
N ILE A 116 7.92 -9.08 -12.17
CA ILE A 116 9.20 -9.75 -12.41
C ILE A 116 10.33 -9.00 -11.71
N GLU A 117 11.37 -9.77 -11.39
CA GLU A 117 12.63 -9.25 -10.86
C GLU A 117 13.76 -9.73 -11.76
N PHE A 118 14.71 -8.83 -12.08
CA PHE A 118 15.90 -9.18 -12.86
C PHE A 118 17.10 -8.33 -12.47
N GLU A 119 18.28 -8.89 -12.64
CA GLU A 119 19.56 -8.20 -12.50
C GLU A 119 20.16 -7.98 -13.88
N LEU A 120 20.78 -6.81 -14.09
CA LEU A 120 21.42 -6.45 -15.35
C LEU A 120 22.89 -6.16 -15.13
N PRO A 121 23.75 -6.52 -16.11
CA PRO A 121 25.13 -6.06 -16.10
C PRO A 121 25.17 -4.54 -16.21
N HIS A 122 26.18 -3.92 -15.58
CA HIS A 122 26.42 -2.48 -15.66
C HIS A 122 27.04 -2.10 -17.01
N GLU A 123 26.24 -2.18 -18.07
CA GLU A 123 26.64 -1.88 -19.44
C GLU A 123 25.68 -0.88 -20.09
N SER A 124 26.23 -0.11 -21.05
CA SER A 124 25.41 0.84 -21.80
C SER A 124 24.31 0.14 -22.57
N GLY A 125 23.05 0.58 -22.38
CA GLY A 125 21.89 0.05 -23.08
C GLY A 125 21.26 -1.19 -22.45
N SER A 126 21.81 -1.80 -21.39
CA SER A 126 21.28 -3.02 -20.78
C SER A 126 19.79 -2.88 -20.41
N LEU A 127 19.41 -1.79 -19.73
CA LEU A 127 18.02 -1.54 -19.35
C LEU A 127 17.14 -1.30 -20.58
N TYR A 128 17.62 -0.54 -21.58
CA TYR A 128 16.88 -0.31 -22.81
C TYR A 128 16.55 -1.62 -23.54
N ASN A 129 17.53 -2.52 -23.64
CA ASN A 129 17.34 -3.81 -24.31
C ASN A 129 16.23 -4.64 -23.63
N ILE A 130 16.20 -4.67 -22.30
CA ILE A 130 15.11 -5.34 -21.56
C ILE A 130 13.76 -4.66 -21.81
N LEU A 131 13.70 -3.33 -21.64
CA LEU A 131 12.43 -2.59 -21.80
C LEU A 131 11.89 -2.68 -23.22
N SER A 132 12.74 -2.81 -24.23
CA SER A 132 12.32 -2.96 -25.63
C SER A 132 11.46 -4.21 -25.84
N HIS A 133 11.68 -5.30 -25.09
CA HIS A 133 10.85 -6.50 -25.19
C HIS A 133 9.42 -6.29 -24.73
N PHE A 134 9.19 -5.40 -23.75
CA PHE A 134 7.84 -5.00 -23.35
C PHE A 134 7.18 -4.14 -24.43
N ILE A 135 7.93 -3.16 -24.95
CA ILE A 135 7.43 -2.23 -25.97
C ILE A 135 7.04 -2.99 -27.25
N TYR A 136 7.90 -3.88 -27.76
CA TYR A 136 7.65 -4.63 -29.01
C TYR A 136 6.56 -5.71 -28.87
N ASN A 137 6.18 -6.07 -27.64
CA ASN A 137 5.08 -6.98 -27.38
C ASN A 137 3.82 -6.25 -26.87
N ASP A 138 3.78 -4.91 -26.93
CA ASP A 138 2.66 -4.06 -26.54
C ASP A 138 2.19 -4.31 -25.09
N LEU A 139 3.14 -4.51 -24.18
CA LEU A 139 2.88 -4.74 -22.76
C LEU A 139 2.99 -3.43 -21.98
N ASN A 140 1.91 -3.09 -21.27
CA ASN A 140 1.84 -1.89 -20.45
C ASN A 140 2.53 -2.11 -19.09
N MET A 141 3.67 -1.43 -18.89
CA MET A 141 4.35 -1.43 -17.59
C MET A 141 3.68 -0.45 -16.63
N THR A 142 3.31 -0.93 -15.45
CA THR A 142 2.62 -0.13 -14.41
C THR A 142 3.56 0.32 -13.29
N LYS A 143 4.74 -0.31 -13.17
CA LYS A 143 5.77 0.05 -12.19
C LYS A 143 7.14 -0.35 -12.70
N ILE A 144 8.14 0.49 -12.41
CA ILE A 144 9.56 0.13 -12.48
C ILE A 144 10.27 0.69 -11.25
N GLU A 145 11.05 -0.13 -10.58
CA GLU A 145 11.83 0.25 -9.41
C GLU A 145 13.19 -0.44 -9.47
N SER A 146 14.25 0.26 -9.04
CA SER A 146 15.59 -0.32 -8.94
C SER A 146 16.09 -0.31 -7.50
N ARG A 147 16.84 -1.34 -7.13
CA ARG A 147 17.54 -1.47 -5.86
C ARG A 147 18.99 -1.88 -6.10
N PRO A 148 19.96 -1.32 -5.36
CA PRO A 148 21.33 -1.81 -5.40
C PRO A 148 21.39 -3.29 -5.02
N VAL A 149 22.25 -4.05 -5.69
CA VAL A 149 22.52 -5.45 -5.33
C VAL A 149 23.52 -5.48 -4.17
N GLU A 150 23.15 -6.14 -3.07
CA GLU A 150 23.98 -6.23 -1.89
C GLU A 150 25.32 -6.93 -2.23
N GLY A 151 26.43 -6.35 -1.81
CA GLY A 151 27.76 -6.88 -2.06
C GLY A 151 28.33 -6.62 -3.47
N LYS A 152 27.58 -5.98 -4.37
CA LYS A 152 28.03 -5.63 -5.71
C LYS A 152 28.00 -4.13 -5.95
N GLN A 153 29.12 -3.55 -6.35
CA GLN A 153 29.19 -2.12 -6.67
C GLN A 153 28.59 -1.86 -8.05
N TRP A 154 27.69 -0.87 -8.14
CA TRP A 154 27.09 -0.38 -9.39
C TRP A 154 26.21 -1.38 -10.14
N GLU A 155 25.90 -2.54 -9.54
CA GLU A 155 24.88 -3.46 -10.07
C GLU A 155 23.53 -3.19 -9.42
N TYR A 156 22.47 -3.30 -10.24
CA TYR A 156 21.10 -3.01 -9.81
C TYR A 156 20.18 -4.16 -10.14
N ARG A 157 19.28 -4.41 -9.22
CA ARG A 157 18.12 -5.30 -9.39
C ARG A 157 16.93 -4.44 -9.72
N PHE A 158 16.19 -4.82 -10.74
CA PHE A 158 15.01 -4.12 -11.21
C PHE A 158 13.77 -4.95 -10.88
N PHE A 159 12.72 -4.25 -10.45
CA PHE A 159 11.39 -4.80 -10.21
C PHE A 159 10.45 -4.13 -11.18
N VAL A 160 9.78 -4.91 -12.02
CA VAL A 160 8.86 -4.40 -13.04
C VAL A 160 7.51 -5.09 -12.87
N ASP A 161 6.44 -4.28 -12.73
CA ASP A 161 5.07 -4.74 -12.80
C ASP A 161 4.49 -4.36 -14.16
N PHE A 162 3.75 -5.27 -14.79
CA PHE A 162 3.08 -5.01 -16.07
C PHE A 162 1.77 -5.77 -16.17
N ASP A 163 0.86 -5.25 -17.00
CA ASP A 163 -0.41 -5.88 -17.28
C ASP A 163 -0.23 -7.05 -18.23
N GLY A 164 -0.87 -8.19 -17.95
CA GLY A 164 -0.82 -9.38 -18.79
C GLY A 164 -1.05 -10.67 -18.03
N ASN A 165 -1.21 -11.76 -18.77
CA ASN A 165 -1.35 -13.11 -18.25
C ASN A 165 -0.20 -13.99 -18.73
N LEU A 166 0.28 -14.91 -17.87
CA LEU A 166 1.39 -15.82 -18.22
C LEU A 166 1.06 -16.75 -19.40
N GLU A 167 -0.22 -16.92 -19.73
CA GLU A 167 -0.63 -17.73 -20.90
C GLU A 167 -0.58 -16.93 -22.21
N ASP A 168 -0.51 -15.60 -22.16
CA ASP A 168 -0.48 -14.73 -23.33
C ASP A 168 0.83 -14.91 -24.14
N VAL A 169 0.71 -14.99 -25.44
CA VAL A 169 1.85 -15.14 -26.35
C VAL A 169 2.80 -13.94 -26.27
N ALA A 170 2.25 -12.73 -26.18
CA ALA A 170 3.02 -11.49 -26.02
C ALA A 170 3.88 -11.51 -24.74
N VAL A 171 3.28 -11.93 -23.61
CA VAL A 171 3.97 -12.08 -22.33
C VAL A 171 5.07 -13.13 -22.41
N LYS A 172 4.78 -14.31 -22.97
CA LYS A 172 5.77 -15.38 -23.13
C LYS A 172 6.96 -14.94 -23.98
N ASN A 173 6.71 -14.19 -25.06
CA ASN A 173 7.75 -13.64 -25.93
C ASN A 173 8.62 -12.61 -25.21
N ALA A 174 7.99 -11.67 -24.51
CA ALA A 174 8.71 -10.63 -23.75
C ALA A 174 9.61 -11.25 -22.69
N ILE A 175 9.07 -12.16 -21.85
CA ILE A 175 9.84 -12.84 -20.78
C ILE A 175 11.01 -13.63 -21.39
N ARG A 176 10.78 -14.37 -22.50
CA ARG A 176 11.86 -15.10 -23.17
C ARG A 176 12.94 -14.15 -23.69
N GLY A 177 12.57 -12.99 -24.25
CA GLY A 177 13.51 -11.98 -24.69
C GLY A 177 14.32 -11.42 -23.51
N CYS A 178 13.69 -11.11 -22.39
CA CYS A 178 14.38 -10.65 -21.18
C CYS A 178 15.43 -11.67 -20.68
N LEU A 179 15.12 -12.96 -20.69
CA LEU A 179 16.04 -14.01 -20.22
C LEU A 179 17.35 -14.09 -21.04
N LEU A 180 17.38 -13.57 -22.26
CA LEU A 180 18.60 -13.52 -23.08
C LEU A 180 19.62 -12.48 -22.57
N TYR A 181 19.16 -11.48 -21.81
CA TYR A 181 19.98 -10.35 -21.37
C TYR A 181 20.17 -10.30 -19.85
N THR A 182 19.55 -11.20 -19.10
CA THR A 182 19.66 -11.27 -17.65
C THR A 182 20.64 -12.36 -17.23
N SER A 183 21.31 -12.18 -16.11
CA SER A 183 22.07 -13.24 -15.49
C SER A 183 21.11 -14.34 -14.99
N PRO A 184 21.38 -15.64 -15.25
CA PRO A 184 20.50 -16.69 -14.78
C PRO A 184 20.40 -16.68 -13.26
N SER A 185 19.17 -16.68 -12.75
CA SER A 185 18.91 -16.83 -11.32
C SER A 185 19.11 -18.30 -10.92
N PRO A 186 19.59 -18.60 -9.71
CA PRO A 186 19.63 -19.98 -9.19
C PRO A 186 18.27 -20.68 -9.28
N ARG A 187 17.15 -19.94 -9.28
CA ARG A 187 15.79 -20.47 -9.42
C ARG A 187 15.41 -20.86 -10.87
N ASP A 188 16.12 -20.34 -11.86
CA ASP A 188 15.87 -20.64 -13.28
C ASP A 188 16.48 -21.99 -13.69
N THR A 189 17.41 -22.52 -12.89
CA THR A 189 18.08 -23.81 -13.13
C THR A 189 17.36 -25.00 -12.47
N GLU A 190 16.31 -24.76 -11.69
CA GLU A 190 15.50 -25.80 -11.03
C GLU A 190 14.26 -26.18 -11.88
N ARG A 191 14.44 -26.45 -13.17
CA ARG A 191 13.39 -27.02 -14.04
C ARG A 191 13.72 -28.43 -14.47
#